data_93648fdeeed7950b354b2ac872bb9f50
#
_entry.id   93648fdeeed7950b354b2ac872bb9f50
#
_cell.length_a   1.000
_cell.length_b   1.000
_cell.length_c   1.000
_cell.angle_alpha   90.00
_cell.angle_beta   90.00
_cell.angle_gamma   90.00
#
_symmetry.space_group_name_H-M   'P 1'
#
loop_
_entity.id
_entity.type
_entity.pdbx_description
1 polymer ?
#
loop_
_entity_poly.entity_id
_entity_poly.type
_entity_poly.pdbx_seq_one_letter_code
_entity_poly.pdbx_strand_id
1 'polypeptide(L)'
;KSADLTGVDQTFDFDIKSTSVPGEIHDMTDPTDYNAIVDNIEKEMLQAIEDWKNGKKFISRKRMLMAITKQYAGEGLKGAIAKSFSSKRSIQLEQKLDKIRKEISGYGKADAVITESSLISQAKFAVSQLRLNVKELEARLQPTLVGETSN
;
A
#
# COMPACT_ATOMS: atom_id res chain seq x y z
N LYS A 1 -7.43 38.96 18.69
CA LYS A 1 -7.30 38.51 18.74
C LYS A 1 -6.93 37.77 18.48
N SER A 2 -6.90 37.87 18.16
CA SER A 2 -6.59 36.99 18.17
C SER A 2 -6.31 36.28 17.77
N ALA A 3 -6.52 36.53 17.58
CA ALA A 3 -6.35 35.72 17.55
C ALA A 3 -6.15 35.06 17.17
N ASP A 4 -6.23 35.35 17.08
CA ASP A 4 -6.08 34.67 17.09
C ASP A 4 -5.90 33.99 16.66
N LEU A 5 -6.13 34.59 16.49
CA LEU A 5 -6.03 33.85 16.54
C LEU A 5 -5.94 33.08 16.22
N THR A 6 -6.22 33.66 16.16
CA THR A 6 -6.20 32.85 16.28
C THR A 6 -6.14 32.05 15.83
N GLY A 7 -6.41 32.61 15.64
CA GLY A 7 -6.48 31.65 15.67
C GLY A 7 -6.28 30.95 15.11
N VAL A 8 -6.41 31.59 15.00
CA VAL A 8 -6.19 30.83 15.04
C VAL A 8 -6.03 30.05 14.84
N ASP A 9 -6.21 30.31 14.78
CA ASP A 9 -6.03 29.48 15.07
C ASP A 9 -6.12 28.61 14.79
N GLN A 10 -6.50 28.97 14.69
CA GLN A 10 -6.60 28.16 14.86
C GLN A 10 -6.53 27.16 14.26
N THR A 11 -6.73 27.62 14.01
CA THR A 11 -6.61 26.71 13.84
C THR A 11 -6.11 25.89 13.40
N PHE A 12 -6.09 25.92 13.27
CA PHE A 12 -5.44 25.03 13.36
C PHE A 12 -5.17 24.14 13.32
N ASP A 13 -5.34 24.55 13.41
CA ASP A 13 -4.93 23.75 13.85
C ASP A 13 -4.60 22.87 13.74
N PHE A 14 -4.77 23.00 13.71
CA PHE A 14 -4.34 22.14 14.01
C PHE A 14 -3.94 21.38 14.02
N ASP A 15 -4.05 21.77 14.01
CA ASP A 15 -3.55 21.15 14.33
C ASP A 15 -2.96 20.57 14.64
N ILE A 16 -3.00 20.93 14.95
CA ILE A 16 -2.43 20.53 15.41
C ILE A 16 -2.00 19.89 15.91
N LYS A 17 -2.18 19.89 16.16
CA LYS A 17 -1.82 19.44 16.76
C LYS A 17 -1.10 18.76 17.04
N SER A 18 -1.03 18.94 17.06
CA SER A 18 -0.27 18.39 17.34
C SER A 18 0.61 18.23 17.62
N THR A 19 0.69 18.54 17.89
CA THR A 19 1.51 18.46 18.22
C THR A 19 2.28 18.20 18.81
N SER A 20 2.22 18.10 19.19
CA SER A 20 2.92 17.85 19.83
C SER A 20 3.63 17.45 20.32
N VAL A 21 3.62 17.34 20.39
CA VAL A 21 4.33 16.92 20.94
C VAL A 21 5.06 16.42 21.39
N PRO A 22 5.18 16.47 21.59
CA PRO A 22 6.32 15.87 21.93
C PRO A 22 6.36 14.56 21.96
N GLY A 23 5.81 14.30 22.16
CA GLY A 23 5.84 13.10 22.34
C GLY A 23 6.41 12.32 21.46
N GLU A 24 6.58 12.80 20.88
CA GLU A 24 7.18 12.30 20.09
C GLU A 24 7.86 11.12 20.23
N ILE A 25 8.24 10.76 21.20
CA ILE A 25 8.98 9.62 21.37
C ILE A 25 8.30 8.40 21.00
N HIS A 26 7.02 8.34 21.24
CA HIS A 26 6.33 7.22 20.88
C HIS A 26 6.12 7.17 19.38
N ASP A 27 6.61 8.14 18.69
CA ASP A 27 6.59 8.10 17.27
C ASP A 27 7.51 7.08 16.71
N MET A 28 8.22 6.37 17.55
CA MET A 28 9.06 5.31 17.09
C MET A 28 8.24 4.14 16.57
N THR A 29 6.97 4.09 16.87
CA THR A 29 6.10 3.06 16.35
C THR A 29 5.20 3.65 15.29
N ASP A 30 5.11 2.96 14.18
CA ASP A 30 4.23 3.36 13.10
C ASP A 30 2.87 2.71 13.35
N PRO A 31 1.80 3.51 13.55
CA PRO A 31 0.49 2.95 13.83
C PRO A 31 -0.20 2.35 12.62
N THR A 32 0.38 2.47 11.45
CA THR A 32 -0.26 1.98 10.24
C THR A 32 -0.33 0.45 10.23
N ASP A 33 -1.48 -0.08 9.91
CA ASP A 33 -1.67 -1.51 9.78
C ASP A 33 -1.40 -1.91 8.33
N TYR A 34 -0.15 -2.25 8.05
CA TYR A 34 0.25 -2.59 6.68
C TYR A 34 -0.35 -3.91 6.22
N ASN A 35 -0.64 -4.82 7.15
CA ASN A 35 -1.30 -6.06 6.77
C ASN A 35 -2.72 -5.81 6.29
N ALA A 36 -3.42 -4.87 6.90
CA ALA A 36 -4.76 -4.49 6.44
C ALA A 36 -4.69 -3.89 5.03
N ILE A 37 -3.64 -3.13 4.73
CA ILE A 37 -3.47 -2.59 3.39
C ILE A 37 -3.28 -3.72 2.38
N VAL A 38 -2.46 -4.72 2.71
CA VAL A 38 -2.27 -5.86 1.82
C VAL A 38 -3.57 -6.66 1.64
N ASP A 39 -4.34 -6.82 2.72
CA ASP A 39 -5.64 -7.48 2.63
C ASP A 39 -6.55 -6.75 1.64
N ASN A 40 -6.55 -5.42 1.70
CA ASN A 40 -7.36 -4.62 0.79
C ASN A 40 -6.86 -4.71 -0.65
N ILE A 41 -5.54 -4.75 -0.84
CA ILE A 41 -4.97 -4.92 -2.17
C ILE A 41 -5.42 -6.26 -2.75
N GLU A 42 -5.33 -7.31 -1.97
CA GLU A 42 -5.74 -8.64 -2.43
C GLU A 42 -7.21 -8.67 -2.79
N LYS A 43 -8.04 -8.09 -1.93
CA LYS A 43 -9.49 -8.05 -2.17
C LYS A 43 -9.81 -7.31 -3.47
N GLU A 44 -9.19 -6.16 -3.68
CA GLU A 44 -9.44 -5.39 -4.89
C GLU A 44 -8.96 -6.12 -6.15
N MET A 45 -7.80 -6.79 -6.05
CA MET A 45 -7.30 -7.53 -7.21
C MET A 45 -8.18 -8.70 -7.56
N LEU A 46 -8.60 -9.48 -6.58
CA LEU A 46 -9.44 -10.63 -6.85
C LEU A 46 -10.79 -10.21 -7.39
N GLN A 47 -11.33 -9.10 -6.88
CA GLN A 47 -12.57 -8.57 -7.41
C GLN A 47 -12.38 -8.04 -8.83
N ALA A 48 -11.25 -7.42 -9.11
CA ALA A 48 -10.96 -6.95 -10.46
C ALA A 48 -10.91 -8.11 -11.45
N ILE A 49 -10.32 -9.23 -11.03
CA ILE A 49 -10.24 -10.41 -11.89
C ILE A 49 -11.63 -11.00 -12.12
N GLU A 50 -12.46 -11.02 -11.08
CA GLU A 50 -13.83 -11.49 -11.21
C GLU A 50 -14.62 -10.60 -12.17
N ASP A 51 -14.46 -9.27 -12.05
CA ASP A 51 -15.12 -8.33 -12.95
C ASP A 51 -14.66 -8.54 -14.39
N TRP A 52 -13.36 -8.76 -14.57
CA TRP A 52 -12.78 -9.03 -15.90
C TRP A 52 -13.40 -10.29 -16.51
N LYS A 53 -13.48 -11.34 -15.69
CA LYS A 53 -14.06 -12.61 -16.13
C LYS A 53 -15.51 -12.43 -16.58
N ASN A 54 -16.25 -11.57 -15.90
CA ASN A 54 -17.64 -11.32 -16.19
C ASN A 54 -17.87 -10.25 -17.27
N GLY A 55 -16.81 -9.83 -17.94
CA GLY A 55 -16.92 -8.86 -19.02
C GLY A 55 -17.01 -7.41 -18.58
N LYS A 56 -16.89 -7.14 -17.28
CA LYS A 56 -16.96 -5.78 -16.75
C LYS A 56 -15.58 -5.14 -16.80
N LYS A 57 -15.10 -4.90 -18.02
CA LYS A 57 -13.70 -4.53 -18.22
C LYS A 57 -13.35 -3.16 -17.65
N PHE A 58 -14.23 -2.19 -17.78
CA PHE A 58 -13.95 -0.86 -17.27
C PHE A 58 -13.79 -0.88 -15.76
N ILE A 59 -14.73 -1.54 -15.07
CA ILE A 59 -14.69 -1.62 -13.62
C ILE A 59 -13.47 -2.42 -13.15
N SER A 60 -13.16 -3.49 -13.87
CA SER A 60 -11.98 -4.30 -13.58
C SER A 60 -10.71 -3.48 -13.64
N ARG A 61 -10.54 -2.72 -14.70
CA ARG A 61 -9.35 -1.87 -14.85
C ARG A 61 -9.27 -0.83 -13.75
N LYS A 62 -10.41 -0.23 -13.43
CA LYS A 62 -10.46 0.79 -12.38
C LYS A 62 -10.07 0.21 -11.03
N ARG A 63 -10.59 -0.97 -10.68
CA ARG A 63 -10.24 -1.60 -9.41
C ARG A 63 -8.76 -1.93 -9.33
N MET A 64 -8.19 -2.43 -10.42
CA MET A 64 -6.78 -2.76 -10.42
C MET A 64 -5.92 -1.51 -10.26
N LEU A 65 -6.31 -0.42 -10.93
CA LEU A 65 -5.62 0.85 -10.78
C LEU A 65 -5.73 1.36 -9.34
N MET A 66 -6.90 1.21 -8.71
CA MET A 66 -7.10 1.64 -7.34
C MET A 66 -6.28 0.81 -6.35
N ALA A 67 -6.10 -0.47 -6.62
CA ALA A 67 -5.24 -1.30 -5.78
C ALA A 67 -3.82 -0.75 -5.76
N ILE A 68 -3.34 -0.23 -6.88
CA ILE A 68 -2.00 0.31 -6.99
C ILE A 68 -1.92 1.73 -6.43
N THR A 69 -2.79 2.62 -6.89
CA THR A 69 -2.65 4.04 -6.59
C THR A 69 -3.23 4.42 -5.24
N LYS A 70 -4.34 3.83 -4.85
CA LYS A 70 -4.97 4.17 -3.57
C LYS A 70 -4.43 3.28 -2.44
N GLN A 71 -4.44 1.98 -2.65
CA GLN A 71 -4.06 1.08 -1.58
C GLN A 71 -2.55 1.01 -1.40
N TYR A 72 -1.83 0.61 -2.43
CA TYR A 72 -0.39 0.42 -2.28
C TYR A 72 0.33 1.76 -2.06
N ALA A 73 0.10 2.73 -2.91
CA ALA A 73 0.76 4.02 -2.79
C ALA A 73 0.06 4.94 -1.80
N GLY A 74 -1.24 5.09 -1.94
CA GLY A 74 -1.98 6.09 -1.18
C GLY A 74 -2.09 5.83 0.30
N GLU A 75 -2.18 4.56 0.70
CA GLU A 75 -2.27 4.22 2.11
C GLU A 75 -0.92 4.14 2.80
N GLY A 76 0.17 4.32 2.04
CA GLY A 76 1.48 4.49 2.63
C GLY A 76 2.43 3.31 2.56
N LEU A 77 1.98 2.16 2.07
CA LEU A 77 2.85 0.99 2.05
C LEU A 77 4.03 1.18 1.10
N LYS A 78 3.78 1.72 -0.09
CA LYS A 78 4.84 1.95 -1.06
C LYS A 78 5.93 2.86 -0.48
N GLY A 79 5.50 3.96 0.15
CA GLY A 79 6.44 4.91 0.74
C GLY A 79 7.22 4.30 1.90
N ALA A 80 6.54 3.50 2.72
CA ALA A 80 7.20 2.86 3.86
C ALA A 80 8.29 1.89 3.38
N ILE A 81 8.01 1.12 2.33
CA ILE A 81 8.99 0.20 1.79
C ILE A 81 10.16 0.97 1.17
N ALA A 82 9.86 2.04 0.44
CA ALA A 82 10.91 2.85 -0.16
C ALA A 82 11.81 3.46 0.91
N LYS A 83 11.23 3.93 1.98
CA LYS A 83 11.98 4.57 3.06
C LYS A 83 12.78 3.56 3.88
N SER A 84 12.19 2.41 4.18
CA SER A 84 12.83 1.43 5.05
C SER A 84 13.84 0.55 4.32
N PHE A 85 13.64 0.32 3.03
CA PHE A 85 14.52 -0.54 2.25
C PHE A 85 15.13 0.21 1.06
N SER A 86 14.34 0.39 0.00
CA SER A 86 14.80 1.13 -1.18
C SER A 86 13.64 1.47 -2.10
N SER A 87 13.79 2.54 -2.86
CA SER A 87 12.82 2.87 -3.89
C SER A 87 12.73 1.77 -4.94
N LYS A 88 13.86 1.15 -5.24
CA LYS A 88 13.90 0.07 -6.22
C LYS A 88 12.99 -1.08 -5.78
N ARG A 89 13.06 -1.47 -4.50
CA ARG A 89 12.23 -2.56 -3.98
C ARG A 89 10.75 -2.19 -4.09
N SER A 90 10.39 -0.95 -3.72
CA SER A 90 8.99 -0.52 -3.76
C SER A 90 8.46 -0.51 -5.19
N ILE A 91 9.29 -0.13 -6.15
CA ILE A 91 8.91 -0.10 -7.55
C ILE A 91 8.77 -1.52 -8.10
N GLN A 92 9.66 -2.42 -7.71
CA GLN A 92 9.57 -3.81 -8.16
C GLN A 92 8.27 -4.47 -7.70
N LEU A 93 7.84 -4.16 -6.48
CA LEU A 93 6.57 -4.67 -5.98
C LEU A 93 5.41 -4.07 -6.76
N GLU A 94 5.48 -2.76 -7.03
CA GLU A 94 4.45 -2.10 -7.82
C GLU A 94 4.36 -2.70 -9.22
N GLN A 95 5.49 -3.05 -9.81
CA GLN A 95 5.51 -3.64 -11.14
C GLN A 95 4.78 -4.99 -11.19
N LYS A 96 4.81 -5.75 -10.11
CA LYS A 96 4.08 -7.00 -10.06
C LYS A 96 2.57 -6.75 -10.11
N LEU A 97 2.11 -5.71 -9.44
CA LEU A 97 0.70 -5.32 -9.50
C LEU A 97 0.36 -4.76 -10.87
N ASP A 98 1.25 -3.93 -11.40
CA ASP A 98 1.01 -3.27 -12.68
C ASP A 98 0.97 -4.26 -13.84
N LYS A 99 1.70 -5.35 -13.73
CA LYS A 99 1.66 -6.39 -14.77
C LYS A 99 0.26 -6.96 -14.89
N ILE A 100 -0.40 -7.19 -13.77
CA ILE A 100 -1.78 -7.69 -13.77
C ILE A 100 -2.71 -6.65 -14.39
N ARG A 101 -2.52 -5.39 -14.01
CA ARG A 101 -3.32 -4.30 -14.56
C ARG A 101 -3.18 -4.23 -16.07
N LYS A 102 -1.96 -4.36 -16.56
CA LYS A 102 -1.71 -4.30 -18.00
C LYS A 102 -2.37 -5.45 -18.74
N GLU A 103 -2.32 -6.65 -18.16
CA GLU A 103 -2.95 -7.80 -18.81
C GLU A 103 -4.46 -7.65 -18.83
N ILE A 104 -5.06 -7.20 -17.73
CA ILE A 104 -6.50 -6.94 -17.69
C ILE A 104 -6.88 -5.88 -18.72
N SER A 105 -6.02 -4.88 -18.90
CA SER A 105 -6.30 -3.76 -19.82
C SER A 105 -5.99 -4.07 -21.28
N GLY A 106 -5.42 -5.26 -21.56
CA GLY A 106 -5.15 -5.63 -22.92
C GLY A 106 -3.85 -5.06 -23.49
N TYR A 107 -2.94 -4.63 -22.65
CA TYR A 107 -1.65 -4.09 -23.10
C TYR A 107 -0.62 -5.17 -23.35
N GLY A 108 -0.98 -6.42 -23.22
CA GLY A 108 -0.05 -7.51 -23.49
C GLY A 108 0.12 -7.76 -24.97
N LYS A 109 0.87 -8.83 -25.30
CA LYS A 109 1.04 -9.20 -26.68
C LYS A 109 -0.29 -9.63 -27.27
N ALA A 110 -0.51 -9.26 -28.53
CA ALA A 110 -1.80 -9.51 -29.16
C ALA A 110 -2.18 -10.99 -29.20
N ASP A 111 -1.18 -11.87 -29.27
CA ASP A 111 -1.40 -13.31 -29.35
C ASP A 111 -1.39 -13.98 -27.97
N ALA A 112 -1.21 -13.23 -26.91
CA ALA A 112 -1.18 -13.80 -25.57
C ALA A 112 -2.59 -14.17 -25.12
N VAL A 113 -2.72 -15.35 -24.55
CA VAL A 113 -4.00 -15.79 -23.98
C VAL A 113 -4.00 -15.49 -22.49
N ILE A 114 -4.93 -14.65 -22.08
CA ILE A 114 -5.08 -14.27 -20.67
C ILE A 114 -6.16 -15.16 -20.07
N THR A 115 -5.82 -15.87 -19.00
CA THR A 115 -6.78 -16.75 -18.33
C THR A 115 -7.01 -16.27 -16.90
N GLU A 116 -8.18 -16.57 -16.38
CA GLU A 116 -8.50 -16.27 -15.00
C GLU A 116 -7.49 -16.93 -14.05
N SER A 117 -7.15 -18.18 -14.34
CA SER A 117 -6.20 -18.92 -13.52
C SER A 117 -4.85 -18.22 -13.44
N SER A 118 -4.36 -17.75 -14.58
CA SER A 118 -3.09 -17.03 -14.63
C SER A 118 -3.14 -15.72 -13.84
N LEU A 119 -4.23 -14.98 -13.97
CA LEU A 119 -4.38 -13.72 -13.26
C LEU A 119 -4.43 -13.96 -11.76
N ILE A 120 -5.17 -14.97 -11.32
CA ILE A 120 -5.25 -15.30 -9.89
C ILE A 120 -3.89 -15.71 -9.34
N SER A 121 -3.15 -16.52 -10.10
CA SER A 121 -1.81 -16.93 -9.67
C SER A 121 -0.88 -15.72 -9.52
N GLN A 122 -0.94 -14.80 -10.46
CA GLN A 122 -0.13 -13.60 -10.38
C GLN A 122 -0.53 -12.74 -9.19
N ALA A 123 -1.83 -12.61 -8.94
CA ALA A 123 -2.30 -11.84 -7.81
C ALA A 123 -1.84 -12.45 -6.49
N LYS A 124 -1.96 -13.76 -6.35
CA LYS A 124 -1.53 -14.43 -5.12
C LYS A 124 -0.03 -14.34 -4.92
N PHE A 125 0.73 -14.42 -6.00
CA PHE A 125 2.18 -14.25 -5.91
C PHE A 125 2.53 -12.83 -5.45
N ALA A 126 1.91 -11.82 -6.07
CA ALA A 126 2.16 -10.43 -5.69
C ALA A 126 1.82 -10.19 -4.22
N VAL A 127 0.69 -10.74 -3.76
CA VAL A 127 0.28 -10.60 -2.36
C VAL A 127 1.31 -11.27 -1.43
N SER A 128 1.79 -12.46 -1.79
CA SER A 128 2.78 -13.13 -0.97
C SER A 128 4.06 -12.31 -0.84
N GLN A 129 4.47 -11.66 -1.92
CA GLN A 129 5.64 -10.79 -1.89
C GLN A 129 5.41 -9.55 -1.02
N LEU A 130 4.22 -8.99 -1.11
CA LEU A 130 3.87 -7.85 -0.26
C LEU A 130 3.87 -8.26 1.22
N ARG A 131 3.33 -9.43 1.54
CA ARG A 131 3.29 -9.87 2.93
C ARG A 131 4.68 -10.12 3.49
N LEU A 132 5.59 -10.67 2.69
CA LEU A 132 6.96 -10.84 3.12
C LEU A 132 7.61 -9.48 3.42
N ASN A 133 7.35 -8.50 2.57
CA ASN A 133 7.89 -7.17 2.77
C ASN A 133 7.28 -6.49 4.00
N VAL A 134 6.00 -6.70 4.25
CA VAL A 134 5.36 -6.15 5.45
C VAL A 134 5.97 -6.78 6.70
N LYS A 135 6.22 -8.07 6.67
CA LYS A 135 6.84 -8.74 7.80
C LYS A 135 8.20 -8.15 8.13
N GLU A 136 9.03 -7.93 7.10
CA GLU A 136 10.33 -7.30 7.29
C GLU A 136 10.18 -5.86 7.76
N LEU A 137 9.19 -5.16 7.22
CA LEU A 137 8.93 -3.78 7.58
C LEU A 137 8.54 -3.67 9.06
N GLU A 138 7.67 -4.56 9.51
CA GLU A 138 7.26 -4.57 10.91
C GLU A 138 8.45 -4.82 11.83
N ALA A 139 9.34 -5.72 11.43
CA ALA A 139 10.52 -5.99 12.21
C ALA A 139 11.42 -4.75 12.29
N ARG A 140 11.50 -3.98 11.22
CA ARG A 140 12.28 -2.75 11.19
C ARG A 140 11.67 -1.65 12.04
N LEU A 141 10.35 -1.60 12.09
CA LEU A 141 9.63 -0.55 12.79
C LEU A 141 9.49 -0.82 14.29
N GLN A 142 10.00 -1.95 14.75
CA GLN A 142 10.01 -2.25 16.17
C GLN A 142 11.42 -2.58 16.64
N PRO A 143 12.40 -1.75 16.30
CA PRO A 143 13.77 -2.06 16.66
C PRO A 143 14.01 -2.04 18.15
N THR A 144 13.23 -1.26 18.87
CA THR A 144 13.40 -1.15 20.31
C THR A 144 13.19 -2.48 21.00
N LEU A 145 12.14 -3.17 20.64
CA LEU A 145 11.84 -4.45 21.24
C LEU A 145 12.92 -5.47 20.89
N VAL A 146 13.32 -5.46 19.64
CA VAL A 146 14.35 -6.38 19.20
C VAL A 146 15.66 -6.11 19.90
N GLY A 147 16.00 -4.84 20.02
CA GLY A 147 17.24 -4.45 20.69
C GLY A 147 17.28 -4.92 22.11
N GLU A 148 16.19 -4.81 22.81
CA GLU A 148 16.12 -5.23 24.19
C GLU A 148 16.30 -6.72 24.34
N THR A 149 15.64 -7.47 23.46
CA THR A 149 15.74 -8.90 23.59
C THR A 149 17.10 -9.42 23.21
N SER A 150 17.80 -8.73 22.36
CA SER A 150 19.12 -9.17 21.96
C SER A 150 20.14 -8.89 23.03
N ASN A 151 19.82 -8.12 24.00
CA ASN A 151 20.73 -7.92 25.11
C ASN A 151 20.65 -9.06 26.11
#